data_8bc1b6d671bde1ea4741c2748d4c5236
#
_entry.id   8bc1b6d671bde1ea4741c2748d4c5236
#
_cell.length_a   1.000
_cell.length_b   1.000
_cell.length_c   1.000
_cell.angle_alpha   90.00
_cell.angle_beta   90.00
_cell.angle_gamma   90.00
#
_symmetry.space_group_name_H-M   'P 1'
#
loop_
_entity.id
_entity.type
_entity.pdbx_description
1 polymer ?
#
loop_
_entity_poly.entity_id
_entity_poly.type
_entity_poly.pdbx_seq_one_letter_code
_entity_poly.pdbx_strand_id
1 'polypeptide(L)'
;LDVVDRWRNEREAGTRLTFAIHAGGTTVGGAELQPRGETAELAWWLYAGHRGSGHATRAARLLVEHAFSDLGVRRVEAKVDPRNVSSQRVATRSGLRREGVRRLEPGMAERDDATGMVVYARLISDPPISEPEGFRALLNSFLPRKRAISQLLVRDHDGRVLICRLTYKRDWDLPGGVVEVGESPQLAASREVQEELALDLLAGPLLLTDWLPPWGGWDDAVCLVFDGGAHDAGIADQIRKQAREIREAEFATLEQVRERCADFTARRIESALSNAESGGGPAYVESGG
;
A
#
# COMPACT_ATOMS: atom_id res chain seq x y z
N LEU A 1 -42.34 16.22 11.09
CA LEU A 1 -42.15 16.25 9.63
C LEU A 1 -41.76 14.86 9.18
N ASP A 2 -42.52 14.32 8.25
CA ASP A 2 -42.31 13.02 7.69
C ASP A 2 -40.93 13.00 6.96
N VAL A 3 -40.27 11.87 6.99
CA VAL A 3 -38.97 11.65 6.29
C VAL A 3 -39.09 11.99 4.80
N VAL A 4 -40.26 11.72 4.20
CA VAL A 4 -40.54 12.00 2.79
C VAL A 4 -40.59 13.51 2.52
N ASP A 5 -41.20 14.31 3.42
CA ASP A 5 -41.26 15.77 3.26
C ASP A 5 -39.86 16.39 3.36
N ARG A 6 -39.00 15.85 4.25
CA ARG A 6 -37.62 16.27 4.32
C ARG A 6 -36.85 15.96 3.00
N TRP A 7 -37.02 14.77 2.43
CA TRP A 7 -36.40 14.41 1.17
C TRP A 7 -36.87 15.26 -0.01
N ARG A 8 -38.16 15.67 -0.02
CA ARG A 8 -38.69 16.60 -1.03
C ARG A 8 -38.03 17.97 -0.91
N ASN A 9 -37.99 18.52 0.30
CA ASN A 9 -37.39 19.83 0.55
C ASN A 9 -35.88 19.83 0.21
N GLU A 10 -35.16 18.79 0.59
CA GLU A 10 -33.73 18.64 0.25
C GLU A 10 -33.52 18.54 -1.27
N ARG A 11 -34.43 17.84 -1.98
CA ARG A 11 -34.39 17.73 -3.43
C ARG A 11 -34.68 19.06 -4.12
N GLU A 12 -35.69 19.78 -3.69
CA GLU A 12 -36.05 21.10 -4.20
C GLU A 12 -34.93 22.12 -3.97
N ALA A 13 -34.28 22.04 -2.82
CA ALA A 13 -33.10 22.84 -2.50
C ALA A 13 -31.80 22.39 -3.21
N GLY A 14 -31.82 21.26 -3.91
CA GLY A 14 -30.64 20.70 -4.59
C GLY A 14 -29.52 20.21 -3.65
N THR A 15 -29.83 20.08 -2.34
CA THR A 15 -28.83 19.73 -1.32
C THR A 15 -28.64 18.22 -1.19
N ARG A 16 -29.69 17.43 -1.49
CA ARG A 16 -29.67 15.97 -1.46
C ARG A 16 -30.73 15.40 -2.40
N LEU A 17 -30.37 14.45 -3.21
CA LEU A 17 -31.22 13.72 -4.13
C LEU A 17 -31.32 12.27 -3.66
N THR A 18 -32.48 11.91 -3.09
CA THR A 18 -32.74 10.54 -2.61
C THR A 18 -33.60 9.79 -3.64
N PHE A 19 -33.20 8.55 -3.93
CA PHE A 19 -33.83 7.66 -4.91
C PHE A 19 -34.17 6.31 -4.28
N ALA A 20 -35.36 5.79 -4.56
CA ALA A 20 -35.71 4.40 -4.25
C ALA A 20 -35.13 3.47 -5.30
N ILE A 21 -34.59 2.35 -4.87
CA ILE A 21 -34.15 1.28 -5.75
C ILE A 21 -35.28 0.24 -5.85
N HIS A 22 -35.79 0.03 -7.07
CA HIS A 22 -36.84 -0.95 -7.34
C HIS A 22 -36.28 -2.15 -8.11
N ALA A 23 -36.75 -3.33 -7.75
CA ALA A 23 -36.50 -4.58 -8.47
C ALA A 23 -37.80 -5.40 -8.54
N GLY A 24 -38.26 -5.75 -9.73
CA GLY A 24 -39.50 -6.51 -9.91
C GLY A 24 -40.73 -5.86 -9.30
N GLY A 25 -40.82 -4.52 -9.33
CA GLY A 25 -41.95 -3.76 -8.74
C GLY A 25 -41.85 -3.54 -7.22
N THR A 26 -40.86 -4.11 -6.54
CA THR A 26 -40.68 -3.98 -5.10
C THR A 26 -39.53 -3.01 -4.79
N THR A 27 -39.70 -2.15 -3.79
CA THR A 27 -38.64 -1.31 -3.26
C THR A 27 -37.65 -2.18 -2.47
N VAL A 28 -36.40 -2.25 -2.92
CA VAL A 28 -35.35 -3.10 -2.35
C VAL A 28 -34.31 -2.31 -1.55
N GLY A 29 -34.33 -0.98 -1.62
CA GLY A 29 -33.40 -0.11 -0.91
C GLY A 29 -33.47 1.33 -1.43
N GLY A 30 -32.41 2.07 -1.19
CA GLY A 30 -32.27 3.45 -1.65
C GLY A 30 -30.84 3.80 -1.98
N ALA A 31 -30.69 4.90 -2.70
CA ALA A 31 -29.41 5.54 -2.97
C ALA A 31 -29.58 7.06 -2.97
N GLU A 32 -28.53 7.78 -2.70
CA GLU A 32 -28.57 9.24 -2.63
C GLU A 32 -27.30 9.89 -3.21
N LEU A 33 -27.49 11.09 -3.74
CA LEU A 33 -26.43 12.01 -4.13
C LEU A 33 -26.55 13.28 -3.31
N GLN A 34 -25.42 13.75 -2.77
CA GLN A 34 -25.32 15.06 -2.12
C GLN A 34 -24.36 15.94 -2.92
N PRO A 35 -24.88 16.82 -3.78
CA PRO A 35 -24.04 17.76 -4.51
C PRO A 35 -23.39 18.79 -3.57
N ARG A 36 -22.12 19.09 -3.80
CA ARG A 36 -21.34 20.11 -3.09
C ARG A 36 -20.38 20.80 -4.06
N GLY A 37 -20.88 21.83 -4.75
CA GLY A 37 -20.12 22.45 -5.83
C GLY A 37 -19.85 21.47 -6.98
N GLU A 38 -18.61 21.28 -7.35
CA GLU A 38 -18.20 20.37 -8.43
C GLU A 38 -18.10 18.89 -8.01
N THR A 39 -18.44 18.56 -6.76
CA THR A 39 -18.39 17.20 -6.23
C THR A 39 -19.77 16.76 -5.77
N ALA A 40 -20.07 15.45 -5.91
CA ALA A 40 -21.23 14.84 -5.27
C ALA A 40 -20.82 13.64 -4.42
N GLU A 41 -21.33 13.55 -3.20
CA GLU A 41 -21.18 12.38 -2.35
C GLU A 41 -22.30 11.38 -2.65
N LEU A 42 -21.95 10.12 -2.93
CA LEU A 42 -22.83 9.01 -3.27
C LEU A 42 -22.94 8.05 -2.10
N ALA A 43 -24.15 7.71 -1.70
CA ALA A 43 -24.43 6.68 -0.72
C ALA A 43 -25.52 5.71 -1.19
N TRP A 44 -25.57 4.50 -0.60
CA TRP A 44 -26.57 3.47 -0.92
C TRP A 44 -26.82 2.55 0.25
N TRP A 45 -28.01 1.96 0.26
CA TRP A 45 -28.37 0.90 1.18
C TRP A 45 -29.37 -0.07 0.54
N LEU A 46 -29.39 -1.30 0.99
CA LEU A 46 -30.35 -2.33 0.59
C LEU A 46 -30.92 -3.04 1.83
N TYR A 47 -32.20 -3.40 1.78
CA TYR A 47 -32.78 -4.32 2.73
C TYR A 47 -32.07 -5.68 2.69
N ALA A 48 -31.97 -6.34 3.83
CA ALA A 48 -31.13 -7.53 4.00
C ALA A 48 -31.43 -8.65 2.96
N GLY A 49 -32.71 -8.93 2.70
CA GLY A 49 -33.14 -9.96 1.75
C GLY A 49 -32.87 -9.65 0.28
N HIS A 50 -32.40 -8.44 -0.06
CA HIS A 50 -32.15 -8.02 -1.45
C HIS A 50 -30.68 -7.73 -1.75
N ARG A 51 -29.78 -8.13 -0.82
CA ARG A 51 -28.33 -7.99 -1.00
C ARG A 51 -27.78 -9.09 -1.90
N GLY A 52 -26.60 -8.85 -2.47
CA GLY A 52 -25.90 -9.86 -3.30
C GLY A 52 -26.33 -9.90 -4.77
N SER A 53 -27.49 -9.33 -5.15
CA SER A 53 -28.06 -9.42 -6.51
C SER A 53 -27.63 -8.25 -7.44
N GLY A 54 -26.66 -7.42 -7.04
CA GLY A 54 -26.11 -6.34 -7.87
C GLY A 54 -26.96 -5.05 -7.95
N HIS A 55 -28.09 -4.96 -7.24
CA HIS A 55 -28.97 -3.79 -7.28
C HIS A 55 -28.27 -2.48 -6.88
N ALA A 56 -27.48 -2.50 -5.79
CA ALA A 56 -26.72 -1.31 -5.37
C ALA A 56 -25.66 -0.89 -6.40
N THR A 57 -24.98 -1.85 -7.02
CA THR A 57 -23.98 -1.56 -8.06
C THR A 57 -24.62 -0.90 -9.29
N ARG A 58 -25.78 -1.41 -9.72
CA ARG A 58 -26.51 -0.83 -10.85
C ARG A 58 -26.99 0.57 -10.51
N ALA A 59 -27.58 0.78 -9.34
CA ALA A 59 -28.04 2.08 -8.88
C ALA A 59 -26.88 3.08 -8.78
N ALA A 60 -25.76 2.68 -8.17
CA ALA A 60 -24.58 3.54 -8.06
C ALA A 60 -24.03 3.96 -9.43
N ARG A 61 -23.96 3.03 -10.41
CA ARG A 61 -23.54 3.37 -11.78
C ARG A 61 -24.46 4.42 -12.41
N LEU A 62 -25.78 4.22 -12.34
CA LEU A 62 -26.75 5.16 -12.90
C LEU A 62 -26.65 6.53 -12.24
N LEU A 63 -26.43 6.58 -10.93
CA LEU A 63 -26.30 7.85 -10.21
C LEU A 63 -24.97 8.56 -10.51
N VAL A 64 -23.90 7.83 -10.73
CA VAL A 64 -22.62 8.42 -11.20
C VAL A 64 -22.78 9.07 -12.55
N GLU A 65 -23.43 8.39 -13.52
CA GLU A 65 -23.69 8.96 -14.85
C GLU A 65 -24.62 10.18 -14.75
N HIS A 66 -25.71 10.07 -13.98
CA HIS A 66 -26.62 11.20 -13.71
C HIS A 66 -25.92 12.40 -13.08
N ALA A 67 -25.01 12.18 -12.13
CA ALA A 67 -24.24 13.24 -11.51
C ALA A 67 -23.38 14.01 -12.52
N PHE A 68 -22.76 13.31 -13.45
CA PHE A 68 -21.96 13.95 -14.50
C PHE A 68 -22.80 14.64 -15.57
N SER A 69 -23.87 13.96 -16.07
CA SER A 69 -24.66 14.46 -17.21
C SER A 69 -25.63 15.56 -16.83
N ASP A 70 -26.31 15.42 -15.68
CA ASP A 70 -27.45 16.27 -15.34
C ASP A 70 -27.14 17.29 -14.23
N LEU A 71 -26.23 16.95 -13.29
CA LEU A 71 -25.85 17.85 -12.19
C LEU A 71 -24.58 18.64 -12.49
N GLY A 72 -23.86 18.31 -13.57
CA GLY A 72 -22.64 19.01 -13.97
C GLY A 72 -21.48 18.89 -13.00
N VAL A 73 -21.50 17.93 -12.07
CA VAL A 73 -20.38 17.69 -11.17
C VAL A 73 -19.20 17.05 -11.93
N ARG A 74 -18.01 17.29 -11.43
CA ARG A 74 -16.77 16.77 -12.03
C ARG A 74 -16.21 15.57 -11.28
N ARG A 75 -16.70 15.33 -10.05
CA ARG A 75 -16.25 14.27 -9.16
C ARG A 75 -17.44 13.67 -8.42
N VAL A 76 -17.53 12.35 -8.39
CA VAL A 76 -18.43 11.59 -7.51
C VAL A 76 -17.59 10.79 -6.55
N GLU A 77 -17.84 10.93 -5.25
CA GLU A 77 -17.14 10.19 -4.21
C GLU A 77 -18.09 9.39 -3.32
N ALA A 78 -17.57 8.31 -2.75
CA ALA A 78 -18.25 7.54 -1.72
C ALA A 78 -17.28 7.22 -0.57
N LYS A 79 -17.77 7.30 0.65
CA LYS A 79 -17.02 6.97 1.86
C LYS A 79 -17.56 5.67 2.43
N VAL A 80 -16.68 4.71 2.65
CA VAL A 80 -17.05 3.35 3.05
C VAL A 80 -16.25 2.94 4.26
N ASP A 81 -16.92 2.41 5.28
CA ASP A 81 -16.25 1.79 6.44
C ASP A 81 -15.33 0.65 5.94
N PRO A 82 -14.04 0.61 6.33
CA PRO A 82 -13.10 -0.43 5.90
C PRO A 82 -13.54 -1.85 6.23
N ARG A 83 -14.41 -2.04 7.21
CA ARG A 83 -15.01 -3.34 7.56
C ARG A 83 -16.18 -3.73 6.65
N ASN A 84 -16.78 -2.76 5.94
CA ASN A 84 -17.90 -3.01 5.04
C ASN A 84 -17.43 -3.43 3.65
N VAL A 85 -16.90 -4.65 3.55
CA VAL A 85 -16.39 -5.23 2.30
C VAL A 85 -17.45 -5.24 1.19
N SER A 86 -18.73 -5.40 1.54
CA SER A 86 -19.84 -5.40 0.57
C SER A 86 -19.97 -4.05 -0.12
N SER A 87 -19.94 -2.95 0.64
CA SER A 87 -20.02 -1.60 0.09
C SER A 87 -18.74 -1.23 -0.69
N GLN A 88 -17.56 -1.68 -0.25
CA GLN A 88 -16.32 -1.50 -1.02
C GLN A 88 -16.42 -2.16 -2.40
N ARG A 89 -16.99 -3.39 -2.48
CA ARG A 89 -17.24 -4.06 -3.75
C ARG A 89 -18.24 -3.31 -4.63
N VAL A 90 -19.26 -2.69 -4.05
CA VAL A 90 -20.20 -1.85 -4.80
C VAL A 90 -19.47 -0.64 -5.38
N ALA A 91 -18.71 0.10 -4.57
CA ALA A 91 -17.93 1.25 -5.03
C ALA A 91 -17.03 0.87 -6.22
N THR A 92 -16.18 -0.15 -6.04
CA THR A 92 -15.25 -0.61 -7.07
C THR A 92 -15.97 -1.05 -8.36
N ARG A 93 -17.03 -1.87 -8.22
CA ARG A 93 -17.81 -2.36 -9.38
C ARG A 93 -18.61 -1.25 -10.08
N SER A 94 -18.82 -0.13 -9.41
CA SER A 94 -19.45 1.06 -10.01
C SER A 94 -18.44 1.98 -10.71
N GLY A 95 -17.15 1.61 -10.71
CA GLY A 95 -16.10 2.35 -11.38
C GLY A 95 -15.45 3.43 -10.51
N LEU A 96 -15.77 3.48 -9.21
CA LEU A 96 -15.07 4.38 -8.31
C LEU A 96 -13.73 3.77 -7.90
N ARG A 97 -12.64 4.53 -8.07
CA ARG A 97 -11.28 4.14 -7.70
C ARG A 97 -11.05 4.41 -6.23
N ARG A 98 -10.32 3.52 -5.55
CA ARG A 98 -9.89 3.73 -4.17
C ARG A 98 -8.78 4.77 -4.12
N GLU A 99 -8.96 5.85 -3.36
CA GLU A 99 -7.96 6.91 -3.22
C GLU A 99 -7.16 6.84 -1.92
N GLY A 100 -7.75 6.28 -0.87
CA GLY A 100 -7.06 6.16 0.41
C GLY A 100 -8.01 6.02 1.58
N VAL A 101 -7.46 6.20 2.79
CA VAL A 101 -8.24 6.22 4.04
C VAL A 101 -8.19 7.62 4.63
N ARG A 102 -9.36 8.20 4.84
CA ARG A 102 -9.52 9.47 5.54
C ARG A 102 -9.75 9.19 7.02
N ARG A 103 -8.78 9.54 7.84
CA ARG A 103 -8.86 9.40 9.29
C ARG A 103 -9.73 10.51 9.87
N LEU A 104 -10.43 10.22 10.97
CA LEU A 104 -11.24 11.15 11.73
C LEU A 104 -12.30 11.89 10.87
N GLU A 105 -13.31 11.15 10.42
CA GLU A 105 -14.50 11.78 9.78
C GLU A 105 -15.44 12.39 10.83
N PRO A 106 -16.10 13.52 10.53
CA PRO A 106 -17.14 14.07 11.39
C PRO A 106 -18.24 13.04 11.68
N GLY A 107 -18.64 12.91 12.94
CA GLY A 107 -19.64 11.94 13.40
C GLY A 107 -19.08 10.56 13.75
N MET A 108 -17.77 10.34 13.61
CA MET A 108 -17.10 9.10 14.04
C MET A 108 -16.35 9.22 15.38
N ALA A 109 -16.37 10.39 16.00
CA ALA A 109 -15.66 10.66 17.26
C ALA A 109 -16.09 9.76 18.45
N GLU A 110 -17.27 9.13 18.36
CA GLU A 110 -17.82 8.23 19.38
C GLU A 110 -17.42 6.74 19.17
N ARG A 111 -16.65 6.42 18.12
CA ARG A 111 -16.16 5.06 17.88
C ARG A 111 -14.77 4.90 18.45
N ASP A 112 -14.60 3.96 19.34
CA ASP A 112 -13.32 3.59 19.98
C ASP A 112 -12.24 3.11 19.00
N ASP A 113 -12.63 2.80 17.75
CA ASP A 113 -11.74 2.37 16.69
C ASP A 113 -11.69 3.42 15.55
N ALA A 114 -10.83 4.39 15.65
CA ALA A 114 -10.64 5.45 14.65
C ALA A 114 -10.02 4.93 13.33
N THR A 115 -10.56 3.84 12.77
CA THR A 115 -10.06 3.24 11.52
C THR A 115 -10.26 4.12 10.29
N GLY A 116 -11.05 5.20 10.41
CA GLY A 116 -11.36 6.12 9.31
C GLY A 116 -12.30 5.54 8.27
N MET A 117 -12.50 6.27 7.18
CA MET A 117 -13.34 5.86 6.04
C MET A 117 -12.48 5.69 4.78
N VAL A 118 -12.69 4.62 4.06
CA VAL A 118 -12.08 4.45 2.74
C VAL A 118 -12.80 5.35 1.75
N VAL A 119 -12.07 6.23 1.09
CA VAL A 119 -12.58 7.14 0.07
C VAL A 119 -12.44 6.48 -1.29
N TYR A 120 -13.54 6.42 -2.02
CA TYR A 120 -13.62 6.01 -3.41
C TYR A 120 -14.12 7.18 -4.24
N ALA A 121 -13.58 7.40 -5.42
CA ALA A 121 -14.04 8.44 -6.32
C ALA A 121 -13.95 8.05 -7.78
N ARG A 122 -14.79 8.72 -8.59
CA ARG A 122 -14.69 8.74 -10.05
C ARG A 122 -14.74 10.18 -10.53
N LEU A 123 -13.85 10.52 -11.44
CA LEU A 123 -13.81 11.81 -12.11
C LEU A 123 -14.51 11.72 -13.46
N ILE A 124 -15.04 12.84 -13.93
CA ILE A 124 -15.62 12.92 -15.29
C ILE A 124 -14.59 12.64 -16.38
N SER A 125 -13.31 12.92 -16.10
CA SER A 125 -12.19 12.66 -17.01
C SER A 125 -11.64 11.23 -16.94
N ASP A 126 -12.14 10.40 -16.02
CA ASP A 126 -11.68 9.01 -15.94
C ASP A 126 -12.16 8.20 -17.16
N PRO A 127 -11.25 7.46 -17.81
CA PRO A 127 -11.66 6.58 -18.89
C PRO A 127 -12.67 5.53 -18.41
N PRO A 128 -13.63 5.14 -19.26
CA PRO A 128 -14.64 4.14 -18.92
C PRO A 128 -14.01 2.82 -18.45
N ILE A 129 -14.61 2.15 -17.46
CA ILE A 129 -14.14 0.84 -16.96
C ILE A 129 -14.28 -0.29 -18.01
N SER A 130 -15.04 -0.07 -19.07
CA SER A 130 -15.13 -0.97 -20.24
C SER A 130 -13.90 -0.91 -21.13
N GLU A 131 -13.08 0.13 -21.00
CA GLU A 131 -11.85 0.31 -21.73
C GLU A 131 -10.64 -0.25 -20.95
N PRO A 132 -9.62 -0.78 -21.66
CA PRO A 132 -8.45 -1.37 -20.99
C PRO A 132 -7.72 -0.41 -20.03
N GLU A 133 -7.66 0.88 -20.39
CA GLU A 133 -7.03 1.91 -19.53
C GLU A 133 -7.83 2.14 -18.24
N GLY A 134 -9.13 2.36 -18.36
CA GLY A 134 -10.02 2.56 -17.21
C GLY A 134 -10.03 1.35 -16.29
N PHE A 135 -10.06 0.13 -16.86
CA PHE A 135 -9.98 -1.11 -16.10
C PHE A 135 -8.65 -1.25 -15.33
N ARG A 136 -7.50 -1.02 -15.99
CA ARG A 136 -6.19 -1.07 -15.33
C ARG A 136 -6.07 -0.03 -14.21
N ALA A 137 -6.52 1.20 -14.45
CA ALA A 137 -6.49 2.25 -13.46
C ALA A 137 -7.34 1.92 -12.23
N LEU A 138 -8.54 1.31 -12.46
CA LEU A 138 -9.39 0.82 -11.38
C LEU A 138 -8.67 -0.28 -10.58
N LEU A 139 -8.11 -1.31 -11.23
CA LEU A 139 -7.37 -2.38 -10.55
C LEU A 139 -6.22 -1.83 -9.72
N ASN A 140 -5.39 -0.97 -10.29
CA ASN A 140 -4.25 -0.38 -9.60
C ASN A 140 -4.62 0.43 -8.36
N SER A 141 -5.88 0.90 -8.27
CA SER A 141 -6.34 1.69 -7.12
C SER A 141 -6.60 0.85 -5.87
N PHE A 142 -6.88 -0.45 -6.00
CA PHE A 142 -7.25 -1.30 -4.86
C PHE A 142 -6.46 -2.60 -4.73
N LEU A 143 -5.65 -2.99 -5.74
CA LEU A 143 -4.77 -4.14 -5.59
C LEU A 143 -3.79 -3.89 -4.44
N PRO A 144 -3.58 -4.89 -3.56
CA PRO A 144 -2.62 -4.78 -2.48
C PRO A 144 -1.22 -4.49 -3.03
N ARG A 145 -0.56 -3.51 -2.44
CA ARG A 145 0.85 -3.22 -2.70
C ARG A 145 1.66 -3.74 -1.53
N LYS A 146 2.81 -4.33 -1.84
CA LYS A 146 3.79 -4.75 -0.85
C LYS A 146 4.91 -3.73 -0.80
N ARG A 147 5.40 -3.43 0.39
CA ARG A 147 6.63 -2.65 0.55
C ARG A 147 7.78 -3.54 0.06
N ALA A 148 8.56 -3.05 -0.88
CA ALA A 148 9.77 -3.71 -1.34
C ALA A 148 10.99 -3.08 -0.63
N ILE A 149 11.85 -3.91 -0.08
CA ILE A 149 13.12 -3.54 0.55
C ILE A 149 14.23 -4.19 -0.25
N SER A 150 15.31 -3.49 -0.49
CA SER A 150 16.47 -4.00 -1.18
C SER A 150 17.72 -3.80 -0.34
N GLN A 151 18.49 -4.86 -0.15
CA GLN A 151 19.69 -4.88 0.67
C GLN A 151 20.88 -5.46 -0.08
N LEU A 152 22.08 -5.04 0.29
CA LEU A 152 23.31 -5.50 -0.30
C LEU A 152 24.13 -6.31 0.72
N LEU A 153 24.44 -7.57 0.39
CA LEU A 153 25.33 -8.41 1.16
C LEU A 153 26.78 -8.12 0.73
N VAL A 154 27.45 -7.24 1.44
CA VAL A 154 28.87 -6.92 1.22
C VAL A 154 29.72 -7.73 2.18
N ARG A 155 30.71 -8.45 1.66
CA ARG A 155 31.62 -9.31 2.44
C ARG A 155 33.05 -8.77 2.35
N ASP A 156 33.87 -9.11 3.34
CA ASP A 156 35.30 -9.01 3.19
C ASP A 156 35.95 -10.39 2.84
N HIS A 157 37.22 -10.40 2.61
CA HIS A 157 37.96 -11.65 2.28
C HIS A 157 38.09 -12.61 3.47
N ASP A 158 37.82 -12.16 4.70
CA ASP A 158 37.80 -13.01 5.90
C ASP A 158 36.39 -13.59 6.13
N GLY A 159 35.40 -13.33 5.24
CA GLY A 159 34.02 -13.80 5.34
C GLY A 159 33.17 -13.02 6.30
N ARG A 160 33.63 -11.83 6.79
CA ARG A 160 32.80 -10.94 7.60
C ARG A 160 31.84 -10.15 6.72
N VAL A 161 30.69 -9.78 7.28
CA VAL A 161 29.59 -9.08 6.59
C VAL A 161 29.54 -7.64 7.05
N LEU A 162 29.40 -6.71 6.12
CA LEU A 162 29.14 -5.30 6.44
C LEU A 162 27.72 -5.15 6.98
N ILE A 163 27.60 -4.71 8.22
CA ILE A 163 26.33 -4.42 8.87
C ILE A 163 26.29 -2.96 9.35
N CYS A 164 25.07 -2.41 9.40
CA CYS A 164 24.81 -1.03 9.75
C CYS A 164 23.89 -0.94 10.97
N ARG A 165 24.22 -0.02 11.89
CA ARG A 165 23.34 0.38 12.98
C ARG A 165 22.56 1.62 12.57
N LEU A 166 21.26 1.45 12.45
CA LEU A 166 20.35 2.50 12.03
C LEU A 166 19.99 3.44 13.18
N THR A 167 19.65 4.69 12.89
CA THR A 167 19.31 5.69 13.91
C THR A 167 17.95 5.42 14.56
N TYR A 168 17.04 4.77 13.86
CA TYR A 168 15.64 4.54 14.22
C TYR A 168 15.33 3.09 14.63
N LYS A 169 16.34 2.20 14.61
CA LYS A 169 16.26 0.81 15.09
C LYS A 169 17.30 0.58 16.19
N ARG A 170 17.05 -0.41 17.05
CA ARG A 170 18.04 -0.88 18.03
C ARG A 170 19.00 -1.87 17.39
N ASP A 171 18.46 -2.75 16.58
CA ASP A 171 19.19 -3.86 15.97
C ASP A 171 19.90 -3.42 14.71
N TRP A 172 21.01 -4.08 14.43
CA TRP A 172 21.77 -3.90 13.21
C TRP A 172 21.11 -4.63 12.05
N ASP A 173 21.41 -4.20 10.82
CA ASP A 173 20.86 -4.77 9.60
C ASP A 173 21.91 -4.68 8.45
N LEU A 174 21.64 -5.32 7.32
CA LEU A 174 22.40 -5.08 6.09
C LEU A 174 22.15 -3.63 5.60
N PRO A 175 23.15 -3.02 4.93
CA PRO A 175 22.93 -1.75 4.26
C PRO A 175 21.88 -1.90 3.16
N GLY A 176 21.01 -0.89 3.01
CA GLY A 176 19.91 -0.90 2.05
C GLY A 176 18.63 -0.29 2.60
N GLY A 177 17.65 -0.14 1.73
CA GLY A 177 16.42 0.57 2.06
C GLY A 177 15.24 0.23 1.17
N VAL A 178 14.30 1.16 1.07
CA VAL A 178 13.04 0.98 0.33
C VAL A 178 13.29 1.16 -1.17
N VAL A 179 12.74 0.26 -1.97
CA VAL A 179 12.69 0.40 -3.42
C VAL A 179 11.66 1.46 -3.79
N GLU A 180 12.07 2.50 -4.49
CA GLU A 180 11.20 3.58 -4.92
C GLU A 180 10.23 3.16 -6.04
N VAL A 181 9.18 3.96 -6.24
CA VAL A 181 8.20 3.69 -7.30
C VAL A 181 8.86 3.83 -8.68
N GLY A 182 8.85 2.74 -9.45
CA GLY A 182 9.45 2.70 -10.78
C GLY A 182 10.93 2.37 -10.80
N GLU A 183 11.54 2.17 -9.63
CA GLU A 183 12.94 1.77 -9.49
C GLU A 183 13.11 0.25 -9.56
N SER A 184 14.22 -0.20 -10.12
CA SER A 184 14.63 -1.60 -10.05
C SER A 184 15.17 -1.93 -8.65
N PRO A 185 14.76 -3.05 -8.00
CA PRO A 185 15.30 -3.42 -6.70
C PRO A 185 16.84 -3.57 -6.68
N GLN A 186 17.43 -4.05 -7.76
CA GLN A 186 18.89 -4.17 -7.89
C GLN A 186 19.57 -2.79 -7.88
N LEU A 187 19.00 -1.82 -8.59
CA LEU A 187 19.52 -0.45 -8.58
C LEU A 187 19.30 0.23 -7.22
N ALA A 188 18.17 -0.04 -6.57
CA ALA A 188 17.89 0.46 -5.23
C ALA A 188 18.96 0.02 -4.22
N ALA A 189 19.38 -1.25 -4.23
CA ALA A 189 20.42 -1.74 -3.33
C ALA A 189 21.74 -0.98 -3.51
N SER A 190 22.15 -0.71 -4.74
CA SER A 190 23.37 0.08 -5.03
C SER A 190 23.22 1.54 -4.59
N ARG A 191 22.08 2.17 -4.90
CA ARG A 191 21.80 3.56 -4.52
C ARG A 191 21.80 3.75 -3.01
N GLU A 192 21.12 2.87 -2.27
CA GLU A 192 21.05 2.94 -0.80
C GLU A 192 22.46 2.84 -0.18
N VAL A 193 23.28 1.91 -0.63
CA VAL A 193 24.66 1.78 -0.13
C VAL A 193 25.49 3.04 -0.44
N GLN A 194 25.30 3.62 -1.60
CA GLN A 194 25.98 4.87 -1.96
C GLN A 194 25.47 6.05 -1.11
N GLU A 195 24.16 6.14 -0.84
CA GLU A 195 23.57 7.20 -0.03
C GLU A 195 23.89 7.06 1.46
N GLU A 196 23.82 5.84 2.00
CA GLU A 196 24.04 5.55 3.42
C GLU A 196 25.51 5.57 3.82
N LEU A 197 26.41 5.05 2.94
CA LEU A 197 27.81 4.76 3.26
C LEU A 197 28.82 5.46 2.34
N ALA A 198 28.37 6.14 1.29
CA ALA A 198 29.20 6.71 0.22
C ALA A 198 30.11 5.69 -0.48
N LEU A 199 29.70 4.41 -0.52
CA LEU A 199 30.40 3.36 -1.24
C LEU A 199 29.75 3.14 -2.61
N ASP A 200 30.54 3.20 -3.66
CA ASP A 200 30.09 2.94 -5.04
C ASP A 200 30.21 1.44 -5.35
N LEU A 201 29.21 0.68 -4.87
CA LEU A 201 29.12 -0.76 -5.03
C LEU A 201 27.94 -1.14 -5.91
N LEU A 202 28.19 -1.99 -6.88
CA LEU A 202 27.13 -2.50 -7.76
C LEU A 202 26.51 -3.77 -7.19
N ALA A 203 25.21 -3.82 -7.15
CA ALA A 203 24.48 -5.02 -6.78
C ALA A 203 24.63 -6.09 -7.87
N GLY A 204 25.14 -7.23 -7.47
CA GLY A 204 25.30 -8.44 -8.28
C GLY A 204 24.00 -9.26 -8.37
N PRO A 205 24.08 -10.59 -8.47
CA PRO A 205 22.93 -11.47 -8.52
C PRO A 205 22.06 -11.39 -7.26
N LEU A 206 20.76 -11.66 -7.41
CA LEU A 206 19.86 -11.88 -6.29
C LEU A 206 20.25 -13.16 -5.54
N LEU A 207 20.47 -13.05 -4.25
CA LEU A 207 20.81 -14.18 -3.37
C LEU A 207 19.58 -14.74 -2.66
N LEU A 208 18.66 -13.86 -2.26
CA LEU A 208 17.56 -14.22 -1.37
C LEU A 208 16.36 -13.29 -1.57
N THR A 209 15.16 -13.87 -1.46
CA THR A 209 13.91 -13.15 -1.27
C THR A 209 13.31 -13.57 0.07
N ASP A 210 13.12 -12.63 0.98
CA ASP A 210 12.54 -12.86 2.30
C ASP A 210 11.20 -12.14 2.43
N TRP A 211 10.13 -12.88 2.73
CA TRP A 211 8.85 -12.28 3.07
C TRP A 211 8.80 -11.94 4.55
N LEU A 212 8.53 -10.69 4.85
CA LEU A 212 8.41 -10.15 6.20
C LEU A 212 6.93 -9.92 6.53
N PRO A 213 6.36 -10.63 7.51
CA PRO A 213 5.00 -10.36 7.98
C PRO A 213 4.91 -8.97 8.63
N PRO A 214 3.69 -8.44 8.86
CA PRO A 214 3.52 -7.20 9.61
C PRO A 214 4.16 -7.30 11.00
N TRP A 215 4.99 -6.31 11.36
CA TRP A 215 5.70 -6.31 12.64
C TRP A 215 5.95 -4.89 13.16
N GLY A 216 5.76 -4.68 14.46
CA GLY A 216 6.11 -3.42 15.13
C GLY A 216 5.44 -2.17 14.55
N GLY A 217 4.22 -2.30 13.99
CA GLY A 217 3.50 -1.20 13.33
C GLY A 217 3.85 -1.01 11.85
N TRP A 218 4.75 -1.81 11.31
CA TRP A 218 5.07 -1.85 9.89
C TRP A 218 4.14 -2.82 9.15
N ASP A 219 3.70 -2.43 7.95
CA ASP A 219 3.05 -3.35 7.01
C ASP A 219 4.04 -4.41 6.52
N ASP A 220 3.52 -5.52 5.97
CA ASP A 220 4.30 -6.57 5.39
C ASP A 220 5.20 -6.08 4.23
N ALA A 221 6.31 -6.79 4.03
CA ALA A 221 7.30 -6.43 3.02
C ALA A 221 7.90 -7.66 2.34
N VAL A 222 8.48 -7.42 1.17
CA VAL A 222 9.37 -8.34 0.48
C VAL A 222 10.76 -7.73 0.53
N CYS A 223 11.72 -8.40 1.16
CA CYS A 223 13.11 -8.01 1.21
C CYS A 223 13.90 -8.83 0.19
N LEU A 224 14.66 -8.14 -0.66
CA LEU A 224 15.50 -8.71 -1.69
C LEU A 224 16.96 -8.46 -1.32
N VAL A 225 17.75 -9.50 -1.15
CA VAL A 225 19.17 -9.40 -0.80
C VAL A 225 20.00 -9.72 -2.03
N PHE A 226 20.79 -8.76 -2.47
CA PHE A 226 21.69 -8.88 -3.62
C PHE A 226 23.14 -9.10 -3.17
N ASP A 227 23.93 -9.76 -4.00
CA ASP A 227 25.36 -9.93 -3.77
C ASP A 227 26.10 -8.60 -3.99
N GLY A 228 26.74 -8.11 -2.95
CA GLY A 228 27.61 -6.94 -2.99
C GLY A 228 29.09 -7.29 -3.23
N GLY A 229 29.39 -8.58 -3.40
CA GLY A 229 30.75 -9.06 -3.63
C GLY A 229 31.60 -9.17 -2.35
N ALA A 230 32.85 -9.62 -2.56
CA ALA A 230 33.89 -9.67 -1.53
C ALA A 230 34.92 -8.57 -1.83
N HIS A 231 35.28 -7.80 -0.82
CA HIS A 231 36.13 -6.62 -0.92
C HIS A 231 37.29 -6.71 0.08
N ASP A 232 38.33 -5.91 -0.13
CA ASP A 232 39.33 -5.70 0.89
C ASP A 232 38.71 -5.03 2.12
N ALA A 233 39.07 -5.48 3.33
CA ALA A 233 38.54 -4.90 4.56
C ALA A 233 38.80 -3.39 4.69
N GLY A 234 39.83 -2.88 4.02
CA GLY A 234 40.15 -1.44 3.94
C GLY A 234 39.05 -0.58 3.30
N ILE A 235 38.06 -1.19 2.63
CA ILE A 235 36.89 -0.45 2.13
C ILE A 235 36.12 0.24 3.28
N ALA A 236 36.19 -0.31 4.51
CA ALA A 236 35.59 0.27 5.70
C ALA A 236 36.12 1.68 6.00
N ASP A 237 37.37 1.98 5.67
CA ASP A 237 37.98 3.30 5.88
C ASP A 237 37.44 4.36 4.93
N GLN A 238 36.83 3.92 3.84
CA GLN A 238 36.19 4.81 2.84
C GLN A 238 34.77 5.20 3.22
N ILE A 239 34.15 4.49 4.18
CA ILE A 239 32.77 4.74 4.59
C ILE A 239 32.59 6.18 5.06
N ARG A 240 31.62 6.85 4.47
CA ARG A 240 31.13 8.16 4.92
C ARG A 240 29.65 7.99 5.22
N LYS A 241 29.35 7.81 6.52
CA LYS A 241 27.99 7.52 7.01
C LYS A 241 27.07 8.72 6.83
N GLN A 242 25.86 8.49 6.31
CA GLN A 242 24.79 9.46 6.34
C GLN A 242 24.26 9.57 7.77
N ALA A 243 24.61 10.62 8.48
CA ALA A 243 24.40 10.77 9.93
C ALA A 243 22.92 10.76 10.38
N ARG A 244 21.97 10.99 9.46
CA ARG A 244 20.53 10.93 9.78
C ARG A 244 20.03 9.51 9.88
N GLU A 245 20.65 8.56 9.17
CA GLU A 245 20.19 7.18 9.03
C GLU A 245 21.16 6.18 9.65
N ILE A 246 22.48 6.37 9.51
CA ILE A 246 23.51 5.43 9.94
C ILE A 246 24.30 5.96 11.14
N ARG A 247 24.23 5.25 12.26
CA ARG A 247 25.09 5.54 13.43
C ARG A 247 26.45 4.92 13.29
N GLU A 248 26.49 3.63 12.94
CA GLU A 248 27.70 2.82 12.86
C GLU A 248 27.61 1.88 11.66
N ALA A 249 28.75 1.56 11.06
CA ALA A 249 28.86 0.57 9.99
C ALA A 249 30.21 -0.14 10.16
N GLU A 250 30.20 -1.46 10.17
CA GLU A 250 31.43 -2.26 10.33
C GLU A 250 31.27 -3.66 9.74
N PHE A 251 32.40 -4.32 9.47
CA PHE A 251 32.42 -5.74 9.14
C PHE A 251 32.32 -6.58 10.39
N ALA A 252 31.34 -7.47 10.45
CA ALA A 252 31.00 -8.33 11.57
C ALA A 252 31.12 -9.81 11.22
N THR A 253 31.60 -10.62 12.15
CA THR A 253 31.55 -12.09 12.06
C THR A 253 30.11 -12.57 12.22
N LEU A 254 29.80 -13.81 11.81
CA LEU A 254 28.48 -14.38 12.00
C LEU A 254 28.05 -14.44 13.48
N GLU A 255 29.00 -14.63 14.40
CA GLU A 255 28.71 -14.57 15.84
C GLU A 255 28.23 -13.17 16.23
N GLN A 256 28.95 -12.13 15.82
CA GLN A 256 28.57 -10.74 16.04
C GLN A 256 27.24 -10.36 15.36
N VAL A 257 26.97 -10.90 14.17
CA VAL A 257 25.68 -10.72 13.48
C VAL A 257 24.54 -11.28 14.34
N ARG A 258 24.70 -12.50 14.91
CA ARG A 258 23.70 -13.10 15.81
C ARG A 258 23.48 -12.31 17.10
N GLU A 259 24.51 -11.67 17.62
CA GLU A 259 24.41 -10.87 18.85
C GLU A 259 23.76 -9.50 18.62
N ARG A 260 23.93 -8.90 17.45
CA ARG A 260 23.59 -7.49 17.19
C ARG A 260 22.35 -7.30 16.34
N CYS A 261 22.08 -8.25 15.45
CA CYS A 261 20.90 -8.22 14.58
C CYS A 261 19.70 -8.88 15.27
N ALA A 262 18.50 -8.53 14.85
CA ALA A 262 17.32 -9.30 15.21
C ALA A 262 17.42 -10.73 14.65
N ASP A 263 16.84 -11.72 15.34
CA ASP A 263 16.94 -13.15 14.97
C ASP A 263 16.59 -13.42 13.50
N PHE A 264 15.55 -12.83 13.00
CA PHE A 264 15.15 -13.01 11.59
C PHE A 264 16.12 -12.36 10.62
N THR A 265 16.76 -11.23 10.98
CA THR A 265 17.82 -10.60 10.18
C THR A 265 19.08 -11.46 10.16
N ALA A 266 19.48 -11.99 11.30
CA ALA A 266 20.65 -12.89 11.38
C ALA A 266 20.46 -14.13 10.50
N ARG A 267 19.29 -14.80 10.58
CA ARG A 267 18.96 -15.94 9.71
C ARG A 267 18.96 -15.56 8.23
N ARG A 268 18.41 -14.39 7.88
CA ARG A 268 18.43 -13.85 6.51
C ARG A 268 19.86 -13.71 5.99
N ILE A 269 20.75 -13.14 6.80
CA ILE A 269 22.17 -12.96 6.46
C ILE A 269 22.86 -14.32 6.26
N GLU A 270 22.61 -15.27 7.15
CA GLU A 270 23.17 -16.62 7.06
C GLU A 270 22.71 -17.35 5.79
N SER A 271 21.42 -17.26 5.48
CA SER A 271 20.85 -17.86 4.27
C SER A 271 21.42 -17.22 3.00
N ALA A 272 21.58 -15.89 2.99
CA ALA A 272 22.18 -15.17 1.86
C ALA A 272 23.65 -15.51 1.67
N LEU A 273 24.44 -15.64 2.76
CA LEU A 273 25.83 -16.08 2.72
C LEU A 273 25.96 -17.48 2.14
N SER A 274 25.17 -18.44 2.63
CA SER A 274 25.15 -19.81 2.12
C SER A 274 24.89 -19.87 0.61
N ASN A 275 23.97 -19.04 0.13
CA ASN A 275 23.68 -18.96 -1.31
C ASN A 275 24.80 -18.30 -2.11
N ALA A 276 25.46 -17.28 -1.57
CA ALA A 276 26.61 -16.65 -2.21
C ALA A 276 27.79 -17.62 -2.36
N GLU A 277 28.01 -18.49 -1.38
CA GLU A 277 29.09 -19.48 -1.37
C GLU A 277 28.81 -20.69 -2.27
N SER A 278 27.56 -21.17 -2.25
CA SER A 278 27.19 -22.37 -3.02
C SER A 278 27.00 -22.10 -4.51
N GLY A 279 26.90 -20.84 -4.94
CA GLY A 279 26.55 -20.49 -6.32
C GLY A 279 25.17 -21.00 -6.75
N GLY A 280 24.31 -21.32 -5.78
CA GLY A 280 22.94 -21.71 -6.01
C GLY A 280 22.09 -20.57 -6.54
N GLY A 281 20.88 -20.87 -7.06
CA GLY A 281 19.91 -19.84 -7.39
C GLY A 281 19.36 -19.14 -6.15
N PRO A 282 18.66 -18.00 -6.30
CA PRO A 282 18.13 -17.26 -5.17
C PRO A 282 17.14 -18.11 -4.36
N ALA A 283 17.31 -18.10 -3.03
CA ALA A 283 16.40 -18.78 -2.12
C ALA A 283 15.18 -17.91 -1.80
N TYR A 284 14.08 -18.57 -1.46
CA TYR A 284 12.92 -17.90 -0.84
C TYR A 284 12.81 -18.35 0.62
N VAL A 285 12.66 -17.39 1.51
CA VAL A 285 12.47 -17.62 2.94
C VAL A 285 11.34 -16.74 3.50
N GLU A 286 10.90 -17.04 4.71
CA GLU A 286 9.93 -16.24 5.44
C GLU A 286 10.49 -15.93 6.83
N SER A 287 10.63 -14.65 7.17
CA SER A 287 11.25 -14.20 8.43
C SER A 287 12.66 -14.78 8.64
N GLY A 288 13.42 -14.87 7.55
CA GLY A 288 14.83 -15.30 7.54
C GLY A 288 15.06 -16.80 7.52
N GLY A 289 14.04 -17.65 7.53
CA GLY A 289 14.27 -19.10 7.54
C GLY A 289 13.06 -19.94 7.24
#